data_fd79016b17f29402ad470c4a4aabae1a
#
_entry.id   fd79016b17f29402ad470c4a4aabae1a
#
_cell.length_a   1.000
_cell.length_b   1.000
_cell.length_c   1.000
_cell.angle_alpha   90.00
_cell.angle_beta   90.00
_cell.angle_gamma   90.00
#
_symmetry.space_group_name_H-M   'P 1'
#
loop_
_entity.id
_entity.type
_entity.pdbx_description
1 polymer ?
#
loop_
_entity_poly.entity_id
_entity_poly.type
_entity_poly.pdbx_seq_one_letter_code
_entity_poly.pdbx_strand_id
1 'polypeptide(L)'
;MRKDTPYSDLFQTIGIKIKRKADDQVNELGLNAQQGRIIGYIYEHQDNGLIQKNLAETFNRRDATITSMLKGLEKNGYIERKIPSDNERQKNLYVLPKGEQVIQDVTQMFAKVEHEIVASLTEEEQATLMQLLTKVNQNL
;
A
#
# COMPACT_ATOMS: atom_id res chain seq x y z
N MET A 1 18.13 21.03 -8.69
CA MET A 1 16.79 21.62 -8.92
C MET A 1 16.82 22.41 -10.22
N ARG A 2 15.87 22.14 -11.08
CA ARG A 2 15.73 22.89 -12.33
C ARG A 2 15.22 24.30 -12.02
N LYS A 3 15.78 25.31 -12.69
CA LYS A 3 15.39 26.72 -12.43
C LYS A 3 13.97 27.05 -12.88
N ASP A 4 13.43 26.28 -13.83
CA ASP A 4 12.15 26.58 -14.49
C ASP A 4 10.96 25.82 -13.92
N THR A 5 11.18 24.85 -13.01
CA THR A 5 10.14 23.98 -12.46
C THR A 5 10.29 23.76 -10.95
N PRO A 6 10.39 24.82 -10.13
CA PRO A 6 10.69 24.66 -8.71
C PRO A 6 9.59 23.91 -7.94
N TYR A 7 8.33 24.12 -8.27
CA TYR A 7 7.21 23.43 -7.61
C TYR A 7 7.19 21.94 -7.95
N SER A 8 7.31 21.61 -9.24
CA SER A 8 7.36 20.21 -9.68
C SER A 8 8.54 19.47 -9.07
N ASP A 9 9.69 20.11 -9.01
CA ASP A 9 10.89 19.51 -8.45
C ASP A 9 10.74 19.23 -6.95
N LEU A 10 10.12 20.14 -6.20
CA LEU A 10 9.84 19.94 -4.77
C LEU A 10 8.82 18.83 -4.55
N PHE A 11 7.73 18.82 -5.28
CA PHE A 11 6.73 17.75 -5.18
C PHE A 11 7.35 16.38 -5.47
N GLN A 12 8.16 16.30 -6.53
CA GLN A 12 8.84 15.06 -6.92
C GLN A 12 9.81 14.60 -5.84
N THR A 13 10.66 15.52 -5.35
CA THR A 13 11.66 15.21 -4.31
C THR A 13 10.99 14.76 -3.01
N ILE A 14 9.95 15.45 -2.59
CA ILE A 14 9.17 15.11 -1.39
C ILE A 14 8.53 13.73 -1.57
N GLY A 15 7.91 13.49 -2.72
CA GLY A 15 7.29 12.18 -3.03
C GLY A 15 8.29 11.03 -2.95
N ILE A 16 9.49 11.20 -3.50
CA ILE A 16 10.56 10.20 -3.43
C ILE A 16 10.96 9.93 -1.97
N LYS A 17 11.11 10.97 -1.16
CA LYS A 17 11.48 10.83 0.25
C LYS A 17 10.41 10.12 1.06
N ILE A 18 9.14 10.46 0.82
CA ILE A 18 8.00 9.79 1.48
C ILE A 18 7.98 8.30 1.12
N LYS A 19 8.10 7.99 -0.16
CA LYS A 19 8.12 6.60 -0.63
C LYS A 19 9.26 5.81 0.00
N ARG A 20 10.45 6.38 0.06
CA ARG A 20 11.62 5.72 0.66
C ARG A 20 11.39 5.41 2.14
N LYS A 21 10.85 6.35 2.90
CA LYS A 21 10.53 6.13 4.32
C LYS A 21 9.50 5.01 4.49
N ALA A 22 8.47 5.00 3.66
CA ALA A 22 7.44 3.95 3.71
C ALA A 22 8.02 2.58 3.35
N ASP A 23 8.82 2.49 2.29
CA ASP A 23 9.44 1.24 1.85
C ASP A 23 10.41 0.69 2.92
N ASP A 24 11.22 1.55 3.53
CA ASP A 24 12.15 1.16 4.59
C ASP A 24 11.40 0.55 5.79
N GLN A 25 10.29 1.12 6.17
CA GLN A 25 9.50 0.62 7.29
C GLN A 25 8.81 -0.71 6.98
N VAL A 26 8.28 -0.87 5.77
CA VAL A 26 7.69 -2.14 5.33
C VAL A 26 8.76 -3.23 5.27
N ASN A 27 9.97 -2.90 4.81
CA ASN A 27 11.10 -3.83 4.77
C ASN A 27 11.49 -4.35 6.17
N GLU A 28 11.33 -3.55 7.21
CA GLU A 28 11.57 -3.97 8.60
C GLU A 28 10.65 -5.12 9.03
N LEU A 29 9.50 -5.27 8.39
CA LEU A 29 8.56 -6.38 8.62
C LEU A 29 8.93 -7.66 7.86
N GLY A 30 10.00 -7.64 7.07
CA GLY A 30 10.39 -8.76 6.22
C GLY A 30 9.58 -8.86 4.93
N LEU A 31 8.89 -7.77 4.54
CA LEU A 31 8.08 -7.67 3.34
C LEU A 31 8.56 -6.51 2.48
N ASN A 32 8.26 -6.56 1.18
CA ASN A 32 8.39 -5.37 0.35
C ASN A 32 7.04 -4.62 0.28
N ALA A 33 7.07 -3.40 -0.24
CA ALA A 33 5.88 -2.54 -0.31
C ALA A 33 4.75 -3.18 -1.11
N GLN A 34 5.07 -3.90 -2.18
CA GLN A 34 4.07 -4.54 -3.03
C GLN A 34 3.36 -5.69 -2.32
N GLN A 35 4.11 -6.51 -1.57
CA GLN A 35 3.54 -7.57 -0.75
C GLN A 35 2.57 -7.00 0.29
N GLY A 36 2.97 -5.93 0.96
CA GLY A 36 2.10 -5.22 1.92
C GLY A 36 0.80 -4.72 1.30
N ARG A 37 0.88 -4.14 0.10
CA ARG A 37 -0.30 -3.67 -0.64
C ARG A 37 -1.22 -4.82 -1.04
N ILE A 38 -0.67 -5.95 -1.47
CA ILE A 38 -1.46 -7.12 -1.84
C ILE A 38 -2.21 -7.66 -0.63
N ILE A 39 -1.55 -7.80 0.52
CA ILE A 39 -2.20 -8.24 1.76
C ILE A 39 -3.35 -7.29 2.12
N GLY A 40 -3.10 -5.99 2.09
CA GLY A 40 -4.13 -4.97 2.37
C GLY A 40 -5.31 -5.05 1.41
N TYR A 41 -5.05 -5.22 0.12
CA TYR A 41 -6.10 -5.35 -0.88
C TYR A 41 -6.96 -6.60 -0.65
N ILE A 42 -6.33 -7.73 -0.35
CA ILE A 42 -7.05 -8.98 -0.04
C ILE A 42 -7.95 -8.77 1.17
N TYR A 43 -7.44 -8.15 2.22
CA TYR A 43 -8.20 -7.88 3.43
C TYR A 43 -9.46 -7.03 3.18
N GLU A 44 -9.32 -5.99 2.35
CA GLU A 44 -10.43 -5.10 2.04
C GLU A 44 -11.51 -5.76 1.16
N HIS A 45 -11.14 -6.76 0.35
CA HIS A 45 -12.04 -7.34 -0.64
C HIS A 45 -12.36 -8.82 -0.41
N GLN A 46 -11.81 -9.45 0.62
CA GLN A 46 -11.97 -10.89 0.87
C GLN A 46 -13.42 -11.33 1.05
N ASP A 47 -14.25 -10.46 1.59
CA ASP A 47 -15.68 -10.78 1.83
C ASP A 47 -16.52 -10.74 0.54
N ASN A 48 -15.95 -10.24 -0.55
CA ASN A 48 -16.61 -10.10 -1.84
C ASN A 48 -16.22 -11.19 -2.85
N GLY A 49 -15.58 -12.27 -2.38
CA GLY A 49 -15.18 -13.37 -3.26
C GLY A 49 -13.97 -13.05 -4.14
N LEU A 50 -12.94 -12.48 -3.55
CA LEU A 50 -11.72 -12.07 -4.27
C LEU A 50 -10.95 -13.29 -4.79
N ILE A 51 -10.63 -13.27 -6.08
CA ILE A 51 -9.81 -14.29 -6.74
C ILE A 51 -8.53 -13.68 -7.31
N GLN A 52 -7.56 -14.54 -7.65
CA GLN A 52 -6.25 -14.11 -8.16
C GLN A 52 -6.33 -13.22 -9.39
N LYS A 53 -7.28 -13.47 -10.30
CA LYS A 53 -7.47 -12.66 -11.51
C LYS A 53 -7.71 -11.18 -11.18
N ASN A 54 -8.46 -10.89 -10.13
CA ASN A 54 -8.72 -9.52 -9.69
C ASN A 54 -7.42 -8.79 -9.31
N LEU A 55 -6.49 -9.50 -8.67
CA LEU A 55 -5.20 -8.93 -8.30
C LEU A 55 -4.34 -8.61 -9.52
N ALA A 56 -4.27 -9.53 -10.47
CA ALA A 56 -3.49 -9.32 -11.69
C ALA A 56 -3.95 -8.07 -12.44
N GLU A 57 -5.26 -7.89 -12.57
CA GLU A 57 -5.86 -6.72 -13.21
C GLU A 57 -5.60 -5.44 -12.42
N THR A 58 -5.86 -5.47 -11.11
CA THR A 58 -5.75 -4.29 -10.24
C THR A 58 -4.32 -3.77 -10.14
N PHE A 59 -3.35 -4.68 -10.00
CA PHE A 59 -1.95 -4.31 -9.85
C PHE A 59 -1.21 -4.22 -11.18
N ASN A 60 -1.90 -4.46 -12.29
CA ASN A 60 -1.34 -4.44 -13.64
C ASN A 60 -0.06 -5.28 -13.72
N ARG A 61 -0.15 -6.53 -13.26
CA ARG A 61 0.93 -7.51 -13.26
C ARG A 61 0.51 -8.76 -14.00
N ARG A 62 1.49 -9.50 -14.51
CA ARG A 62 1.25 -10.79 -15.17
C ARG A 62 0.73 -11.81 -14.14
N ASP A 63 -0.14 -12.70 -14.57
CA ASP A 63 -0.65 -13.79 -13.71
C ASP A 63 0.48 -14.60 -13.07
N ALA A 64 1.54 -14.90 -13.81
CA ALA A 64 2.68 -15.64 -13.30
C ALA A 64 3.37 -14.90 -12.14
N THR A 65 3.50 -13.58 -12.24
CA THR A 65 4.07 -12.75 -11.16
C THR A 65 3.21 -12.79 -9.92
N ILE A 66 1.90 -12.60 -10.09
CA ILE A 66 0.94 -12.66 -8.98
C ILE A 66 0.92 -14.05 -8.36
N THR A 67 0.93 -15.12 -9.18
CA THR A 67 1.00 -16.51 -8.69
C THR A 67 2.20 -16.72 -7.78
N SER A 68 3.38 -16.27 -8.22
CA SER A 68 4.61 -16.38 -7.46
C SER A 68 4.54 -15.64 -6.12
N MET A 69 4.02 -14.42 -6.12
CA MET A 69 3.86 -13.60 -4.92
C MET A 69 2.88 -14.23 -3.94
N LEU A 70 1.73 -14.71 -4.42
CA LEU A 70 0.72 -15.34 -3.59
C LEU A 70 1.22 -16.65 -2.96
N LYS A 71 1.97 -17.45 -3.72
CA LYS A 71 2.59 -18.67 -3.18
C LYS A 71 3.55 -18.35 -2.03
N GLY A 72 4.34 -17.30 -2.17
CA GLY A 72 5.24 -16.85 -1.10
C GLY A 72 4.48 -16.39 0.14
N LEU A 73 3.44 -15.59 -0.04
CA LEU A 73 2.62 -15.10 1.06
C LEU A 73 1.85 -16.25 1.76
N GLU A 74 1.35 -17.20 0.99
CA GLU A 74 0.67 -18.41 1.51
C GLU A 74 1.64 -19.28 2.30
N LYS A 75 2.83 -19.55 1.73
CA LYS A 75 3.88 -20.35 2.38
C LYS A 75 4.31 -19.73 3.71
N ASN A 76 4.40 -18.42 3.78
CA ASN A 76 4.83 -17.70 4.98
C ASN A 76 3.68 -17.42 5.97
N GLY A 77 2.47 -17.90 5.69
CA GLY A 77 1.34 -17.86 6.61
C GLY A 77 0.60 -16.53 6.68
N TYR A 78 0.73 -15.67 5.67
CA TYR A 78 0.03 -14.39 5.64
C TYR A 78 -1.37 -14.48 5.06
N ILE A 79 -1.57 -15.36 4.09
CA ILE A 79 -2.84 -15.55 3.39
C ILE A 79 -3.14 -17.04 3.22
N GLU A 80 -4.39 -17.33 2.88
CA GLU A 80 -4.82 -18.68 2.49
C GLU A 80 -5.76 -18.60 1.27
N ARG A 81 -5.86 -19.73 0.57
CA ARG A 81 -6.81 -19.90 -0.53
C ARG A 81 -7.85 -20.92 -0.11
N LYS A 82 -9.12 -20.57 -0.27
CA LYS A 82 -10.23 -21.48 0.02
C LYS A 82 -11.09 -21.68 -1.21
N ILE A 83 -11.51 -22.92 -1.44
CA ILE A 83 -12.45 -23.24 -2.49
C ILE A 83 -13.85 -22.95 -1.96
N PRO A 84 -14.63 -22.05 -2.60
CA PRO A 84 -15.99 -21.82 -2.18
C PRO A 84 -16.85 -23.06 -2.43
N SER A 85 -17.88 -23.27 -1.60
CA SER A 85 -18.74 -24.44 -1.65
C SER A 85 -19.51 -24.59 -2.97
N ASP A 86 -19.69 -23.52 -3.71
CA ASP A 86 -20.47 -23.44 -4.94
C ASP A 86 -19.62 -23.45 -6.23
N ASN A 87 -18.29 -23.38 -6.12
CA ASN A 87 -17.44 -23.35 -7.30
C ASN A 87 -16.02 -23.89 -6.99
N GLU A 88 -15.79 -25.15 -7.34
CA GLU A 88 -14.50 -25.83 -7.11
C GLU A 88 -13.36 -25.32 -7.98
N ARG A 89 -13.64 -24.56 -9.04
CA ARG A 89 -12.63 -24.07 -10.00
C ARG A 89 -12.00 -22.75 -9.56
N GLN A 90 -12.64 -22.02 -8.64
CA GLN A 90 -12.17 -20.73 -8.16
C GLN A 90 -11.75 -20.85 -6.70
N LYS A 91 -10.54 -20.36 -6.41
CA LYS A 91 -10.05 -20.27 -5.03
C LYS A 91 -10.12 -18.82 -4.60
N ASN A 92 -10.87 -18.56 -3.55
CA ASN A 92 -10.95 -17.24 -2.94
C ASN A 92 -9.75 -17.02 -2.01
N LEU A 93 -9.32 -15.77 -1.95
CA LEU A 93 -8.17 -15.35 -1.15
C LEU A 93 -8.64 -14.73 0.17
N TYR A 94 -7.99 -15.11 1.26
CA TYR A 94 -8.27 -14.60 2.61
C TYR A 94 -6.98 -14.30 3.35
N VAL A 95 -7.01 -13.27 4.19
CA VAL A 95 -5.88 -12.91 5.05
C VAL A 95 -5.96 -13.71 6.35
N LEU A 96 -4.85 -14.33 6.73
CA LEU A 96 -4.71 -15.03 8.00
C LEU A 96 -4.36 -14.04 9.13
N PRO A 97 -4.48 -14.44 10.41
CA PRO A 97 -4.16 -13.55 11.55
C PRO A 97 -2.78 -12.90 11.47
N LYS A 98 -1.78 -13.61 10.97
CA LYS A 98 -0.43 -13.05 10.76
C LYS A 98 -0.46 -11.91 9.73
N GLY A 99 -1.25 -12.04 8.68
CA GLY A 99 -1.45 -11.00 7.68
C GLY A 99 -2.22 -9.80 8.22
N GLU A 100 -3.22 -10.03 9.07
CA GLU A 100 -3.95 -8.95 9.75
C GLU A 100 -3.02 -8.13 10.65
N GLN A 101 -2.10 -8.78 11.35
CA GLN A 101 -1.10 -8.09 12.17
C GLN A 101 -0.20 -7.21 11.31
N VAL A 102 0.22 -7.69 10.14
CA VAL A 102 1.00 -6.90 9.19
C VAL A 102 0.23 -5.63 8.76
N ILE A 103 -1.07 -5.75 8.49
CA ILE A 103 -1.90 -4.61 8.11
C ILE A 103 -1.92 -3.56 9.22
N GLN A 104 -2.08 -3.99 10.48
CA GLN A 104 -2.05 -3.09 11.63
C GLN A 104 -0.69 -2.39 11.75
N ASP A 105 0.40 -3.14 11.64
CA ASP A 105 1.76 -2.61 11.72
C ASP A 105 2.04 -1.62 10.59
N VAL A 106 1.64 -1.93 9.36
CA VAL A 106 1.79 -1.05 8.19
C VAL A 106 0.97 0.23 8.38
N THR A 107 -0.26 0.12 8.88
CA THR A 107 -1.11 1.29 9.16
C THR A 107 -0.45 2.23 10.18
N GLN A 108 0.12 1.68 11.24
CA GLN A 108 0.85 2.47 12.24
C GLN A 108 2.09 3.13 11.65
N MET A 109 2.81 2.43 10.80
CA MET A 109 3.99 2.96 10.12
C MET A 109 3.65 4.11 9.18
N PHE A 110 2.57 3.99 8.43
CA PHE A 110 2.11 5.08 7.57
C PHE A 110 1.67 6.30 8.37
N ALA A 111 1.01 6.10 9.51
CA ALA A 111 0.65 7.20 10.41
C ALA A 111 1.90 7.91 10.93
N LYS A 112 2.96 7.16 11.23
CA LYS A 112 4.25 7.73 11.64
C LYS A 112 4.89 8.54 10.53
N VAL A 113 4.92 8.02 9.30
CA VAL A 113 5.46 8.73 8.13
C VAL A 113 4.65 10.01 7.89
N GLU A 114 3.34 9.94 7.96
CA GLU A 114 2.44 11.09 7.81
C GLU A 114 2.78 12.18 8.82
N HIS A 115 3.00 11.80 10.06
CA HIS A 115 3.42 12.74 11.10
C HIS A 115 4.79 13.37 10.80
N GLU A 116 5.75 12.59 10.30
CA GLU A 116 7.08 13.07 9.96
C GLU A 116 7.07 14.11 8.81
N ILE A 117 6.12 14.00 7.88
CA ILE A 117 6.00 14.96 6.76
C ILE A 117 5.85 16.38 7.27
N VAL A 118 5.11 16.58 8.34
CA VAL A 118 4.77 17.89 8.89
C VAL A 118 5.40 18.17 10.24
N ALA A 119 6.29 17.31 10.73
CA ALA A 119 6.87 17.43 12.08
C ALA A 119 7.66 18.72 12.29
N SER A 120 8.24 19.29 11.22
CA SER A 120 8.99 20.55 11.31
C SER A 120 8.11 21.79 11.23
N LEU A 121 6.80 21.63 11.04
CA LEU A 121 5.85 22.72 10.90
C LEU A 121 5.06 22.93 12.18
N THR A 122 4.70 24.18 12.46
CA THR A 122 3.76 24.51 13.52
C THR A 122 2.35 24.06 13.13
N GLU A 123 1.43 23.98 14.11
CA GLU A 123 0.04 23.62 13.83
C GLU A 123 -0.61 24.56 12.80
N GLU A 124 -0.32 25.86 12.90
CA GLU A 124 -0.82 26.86 11.98
C GLU A 124 -0.24 26.65 10.56
N GLU A 125 1.05 26.38 10.45
CA GLU A 125 1.70 26.05 9.18
C GLU A 125 1.15 24.77 8.55
N GLN A 126 0.88 23.74 9.39
CA GLN A 126 0.26 22.49 8.91
C GLN A 126 -1.13 22.75 8.30
N ALA A 127 -1.94 23.56 8.97
CA ALA A 127 -3.28 23.92 8.46
C ALA A 127 -3.19 24.67 7.14
N THR A 128 -2.25 25.61 7.02
CA THR A 128 -2.00 26.39 5.81
C THR A 128 -1.53 25.48 4.67
N LEU A 129 -0.60 24.57 4.95
CA LEU A 129 -0.10 23.62 3.94
C LEU A 129 -1.23 22.74 3.41
N MET A 130 -2.08 22.18 4.30
CA MET A 130 -3.22 21.37 3.90
C MET A 130 -4.17 22.14 3.00
N GLN A 131 -4.48 23.37 3.35
CA GLN A 131 -5.35 24.25 2.57
C GLN A 131 -4.78 24.51 1.17
N LEU A 132 -3.49 24.84 1.08
CA LEU A 132 -2.84 25.15 -0.18
C LEU A 132 -2.68 23.91 -1.07
N LEU A 133 -2.28 22.76 -0.50
CA LEU A 133 -2.17 21.52 -1.26
C LEU A 133 -3.53 21.07 -1.78
N THR A 134 -4.58 21.19 -0.98
CA THR A 134 -5.96 20.87 -1.39
C THR A 134 -6.38 21.73 -2.56
N LYS A 135 -6.11 23.02 -2.50
CA LYS A 135 -6.43 23.95 -3.57
C LYS A 135 -5.69 23.62 -4.87
N VAL A 136 -4.39 23.31 -4.77
CA VAL A 136 -3.57 22.90 -5.92
C VAL A 136 -4.16 21.62 -6.54
N ASN A 137 -4.45 20.63 -5.71
CA ASN A 137 -4.98 19.35 -6.17
C ASN A 137 -6.34 19.49 -6.88
N GLN A 138 -7.20 20.34 -6.39
CA GLN A 138 -8.54 20.57 -6.99
C GLN A 138 -8.49 21.28 -8.34
N ASN A 139 -7.42 21.99 -8.64
CA ASN A 139 -7.31 22.83 -9.84
C ASN A 139 -6.33 22.28 -10.90
N LEU A 140 -5.83 21.06 -10.72
CA LEU A 140 -4.98 20.39 -11.72
C LEU A 140 -5.80 19.48 -12.68
#